data_90842574d9e8712b6f7d479d5837c887
#
_entry.id   90842574d9e8712b6f7d479d5837c887
#
_cell.length_a   1.000
_cell.length_b   1.000
_cell.length_c   1.000
_cell.angle_alpha   90.00
_cell.angle_beta   90.00
_cell.angle_gamma   90.00
#
_symmetry.space_group_name_H-M   'P 1'
#
loop_
_entity.id
_entity.type
_entity.pdbx_description
1 polymer ?
#
loop_
_entity_poly.entity_id
_entity_poly.type
_entity_poly.pdbx_seq_one_letter_code
_entity_poly.pdbx_strand_id
1 'polypeptide(L)'
;LNKKNIERIATERIEILIDNALNEINRDEKLSQTYAXLALKIGMRVRVRMPYSIRQLXCTKCKQFIVPGVNSRIRIGRTRXKCIRITCMKCNHVYRKIIAD
;
A
#
# COMPACT_ATOMS: atom_id res chain seq x y z
N LEU A 1 12.56 22.63 -13.05
CA LEU A 1 11.38 21.78 -13.14
C LEU A 1 10.27 22.34 -12.28
N ASN A 2 9.07 22.37 -12.80
CA ASN A 2 7.98 22.85 -11.99
C ASN A 2 7.43 21.74 -11.10
N LYS A 3 6.57 22.12 -10.18
CA LYS A 3 6.08 21.21 -9.18
C LYS A 3 5.29 20.06 -9.77
N LYS A 4 4.50 20.34 -10.80
CA LYS A 4 3.68 19.27 -11.41
C LYS A 4 4.54 18.22 -12.07
N ASN A 5 5.63 18.62 -12.74
CA ASN A 5 6.51 17.65 -13.37
C ASN A 5 7.21 16.79 -12.34
N ILE A 6 7.63 17.40 -11.23
CA ILE A 6 8.28 16.65 -10.17
C ILE A 6 7.31 15.64 -9.57
N GLU A 7 6.07 16.04 -9.36
CA GLU A 7 5.06 15.13 -8.80
C GLU A 7 4.76 13.99 -9.76
N ARG A 8 4.68 14.27 -11.07
CA ARG A 8 4.42 13.22 -12.03
C ARG A 8 5.55 12.18 -12.06
N ILE A 9 6.78 12.66 -12.05
CA ILE A 9 7.93 11.76 -12.06
C ILE A 9 7.95 10.92 -10.79
N ALA A 10 7.67 11.55 -9.65
CA ALA A 10 7.64 10.81 -8.38
C ALA A 10 6.55 9.76 -8.38
N THR A 11 5.37 10.09 -8.90
CA THR A 11 4.28 9.14 -8.96
C THR A 11 4.63 7.95 -9.84
N GLU A 12 5.26 8.20 -10.98
CA GLU A 12 5.68 7.12 -11.85
C GLU A 12 6.69 6.20 -11.17
N ARG A 13 7.63 6.77 -10.43
CA ARG A 13 8.61 5.96 -9.72
C ARG A 13 7.96 5.14 -8.63
N ILE A 14 7.00 5.73 -7.91
CA ILE A 14 6.28 4.99 -6.88
C ILE A 14 5.55 3.81 -7.49
N GLU A 15 4.90 4.01 -8.61
CA GLU A 15 4.18 2.92 -9.27
C GLU A 15 5.11 1.80 -9.70
N ILE A 16 6.27 2.16 -10.23
CA ILE A 16 7.25 1.16 -10.65
C ILE A 16 7.75 0.37 -9.45
N LEU A 17 8.05 1.05 -8.35
CA LEU A 17 8.53 0.37 -7.15
C LEU A 17 7.47 -0.53 -6.56
N ILE A 18 6.22 -0.10 -6.55
CA ILE A 18 5.14 -0.93 -6.03
C ILE A 18 4.93 -2.15 -6.93
N ASP A 19 5.01 -1.98 -8.25
CA ASP A 19 4.91 -3.13 -9.15
C ASP A 19 6.04 -4.13 -8.88
N ASN A 20 7.26 -3.64 -8.68
CA ASN A 20 8.37 -4.51 -8.36
C ASN A 20 8.16 -5.22 -7.03
N ALA A 21 7.61 -4.50 -6.04
CA ALA A 21 7.33 -5.11 -4.75
C ALA A 21 6.30 -6.22 -4.88
N LEU A 22 5.26 -5.99 -5.67
CA LEU A 22 4.23 -7.00 -5.88
C LEU A 22 4.79 -8.23 -6.59
N ASN A 23 5.71 -8.02 -7.52
CA ASN A 23 6.32 -9.15 -8.23
C ASN A 23 7.23 -9.98 -7.32
N GLU A 24 7.83 -9.36 -6.31
CA GLU A 24 8.79 -10.06 -5.46
C GLU A 24 8.19 -10.59 -4.17
N ILE A 25 6.91 -10.29 -3.88
CA ILE A 25 6.38 -10.61 -2.56
C ILE A 25 6.39 -12.11 -2.28
N ASN A 26 6.22 -12.94 -3.30
CA ASN A 26 6.23 -14.39 -3.12
C ASN A 26 7.61 -15.01 -3.28
N ARG A 27 8.56 -14.25 -3.84
CA ARG A 27 9.91 -14.79 -4.08
C ARG A 27 10.89 -14.30 -3.03
N ASP A 28 10.88 -13.02 -2.72
CA ASP A 28 11.80 -12.44 -1.76
C ASP A 28 11.07 -11.33 -1.02
N GLU A 29 10.53 -11.70 0.15
CA GLU A 29 9.73 -10.73 0.91
C GLU A 29 10.57 -9.56 1.38
N LYS A 30 11.82 -9.80 1.74
CA LYS A 30 12.68 -8.70 2.18
C LYS A 30 12.90 -7.69 1.08
N LEU A 31 13.14 -8.17 -0.14
CA LEU A 31 13.33 -7.27 -1.26
C LEU A 31 12.04 -6.52 -1.57
N SER A 32 10.92 -7.20 -1.49
CA SER A 32 9.62 -6.56 -1.68
C SER A 32 9.41 -5.43 -0.70
N GLN A 33 9.72 -5.67 0.59
CA GLN A 33 9.59 -4.64 1.61
C GLN A 33 10.54 -3.48 1.34
N THR A 34 11.71 -3.76 0.82
CA THR A 34 12.67 -2.71 0.47
C THR A 34 12.11 -1.82 -0.64
N TYR A 35 11.56 -2.41 -1.67
CA TYR A 35 10.96 -1.62 -2.75
C TYR A 35 9.83 -0.74 -2.23
N ALA A 36 9.00 -1.29 -1.38
CA ALA A 36 7.89 -0.51 -0.85
C ALA A 36 8.35 0.65 0.01
N UNK A 37 9.21 0.48 0.62
CA UNK A 37 9.72 1.40 1.39
C UNK A 37 10.20 2.49 0.68
N LEU A 38 10.98 2.12 -0.30
CA LEU A 38 11.51 3.22 -1.11
C LEU A 38 10.38 4.06 -1.68
N ALA A 39 9.30 3.41 -2.10
CA ALA A 39 8.17 4.15 -2.63
C ALA A 39 7.60 5.11 -1.59
N LEU A 40 7.48 4.66 -0.34
CA LEU A 40 6.97 5.52 0.73
C LEU A 40 7.90 6.71 0.96
N LYS A 41 9.20 6.49 0.92
CA LYS A 41 10.13 7.58 1.11
C LYS A 41 10.01 8.63 0.01
N ILE A 42 9.83 8.18 -1.22
CA ILE A 42 9.66 9.12 -2.33
C ILE A 42 8.39 9.94 -2.12
N GLY A 43 7.30 9.27 -1.73
CA GLY A 43 6.05 9.98 -1.50
C GLY A 43 6.16 11.03 -0.41
N MET A 44 6.86 10.70 0.68
CA MET A 44 7.03 11.65 1.77
C MET A 44 7.96 12.81 1.39
N ARG A 45 9.02 12.50 0.64
CA ARG A 45 9.98 13.54 0.28
C ARG A 45 9.38 14.57 -0.67
N VAL A 46 8.60 14.10 -1.64
CA VAL A 46 8.00 14.99 -2.63
C VAL A 46 6.63 15.47 -2.18
N ARG A 47 6.08 14.86 -1.13
CA ARG A 47 4.75 15.19 -0.60
C ARG A 47 3.66 14.94 -1.62
N VAL A 48 3.79 13.82 -2.33
CA VAL A 48 2.77 13.38 -3.26
C VAL A 48 1.76 12.52 -2.51
N ARG A 49 0.49 12.80 -2.73
CA ARG A 49 -0.55 11.97 -2.14
C ARG A 49 -0.71 10.71 -2.99
N MET A 50 -0.45 9.57 -2.39
CA MET A 50 -0.57 8.31 -3.11
C MET A 50 -2.02 7.95 -3.37
N PRO A 51 -2.31 7.33 -4.52
CA PRO A 51 -3.66 6.81 -4.75
C PRO A 51 -4.04 5.77 -3.69
N TYR A 52 -5.33 5.62 -3.46
CA TYR A 52 -5.78 4.67 -2.45
C TYR A 52 -5.36 3.24 -2.79
N SER A 53 -5.31 2.90 -4.07
CA SER A 53 -4.91 1.55 -4.48
C SER A 53 -3.51 1.21 -3.99
N ILE A 54 -2.64 2.21 -3.82
CA ILE A 54 -1.30 1.98 -3.28
C ILE A 54 -1.29 2.14 -1.77
N ARG A 55 -2.04 3.11 -1.24
CA ARG A 55 -2.05 3.34 0.21
C ARG A 55 -2.56 2.13 0.98
N GLN A 56 -3.50 1.40 0.41
CA GLN A 56 -4.05 0.24 1.12
C GLN A 56 -3.03 -0.90 1.23
N LEU A 57 -1.95 -0.83 0.47
CA LEU A 57 -0.87 -1.81 0.59
C LEU A 57 0.15 -1.45 1.64
N UNK A 58 0.07 -0.49 2.32
CA UNK A 58 0.93 -0.16 3.26
C UNK A 58 0.18 -0.09 4.47
N CYS A 59 0.60 -0.77 5.43
CA CYS A 59 0.01 -0.74 6.77
C CYS A 59 0.37 0.56 7.46
N THR A 60 -0.65 1.29 7.89
CA THR A 60 -0.39 2.59 8.50
C THR A 60 0.21 2.47 9.88
N LYS A 61 0.05 1.33 10.55
CA LYS A 61 0.56 1.17 11.89
C LYS A 61 2.00 0.67 11.90
N CYS A 62 2.31 -0.40 11.18
CA CYS A 62 3.66 -0.95 11.19
C CYS A 62 4.47 -0.58 9.97
N LYS A 63 3.86 0.12 9.02
CA LYS A 63 4.53 0.62 7.82
C LYS A 63 5.05 -0.49 6.92
N GLN A 64 4.59 -1.71 7.10
CA GLN A 64 4.99 -2.81 6.26
C GLN A 64 4.13 -2.88 5.01
N PHE A 65 4.72 -3.40 3.95
CA PHE A 65 3.99 -3.64 2.70
C PHE A 65 3.14 -4.89 2.91
N ILE A 66 1.84 -4.74 2.74
CA ILE A 66 0.92 -5.86 2.97
C ILE A 66 0.16 -6.14 1.69
N VAL A 67 0.16 -7.40 1.28
CA VAL A 67 -0.51 -7.83 0.07
C VAL A 67 -1.62 -8.80 0.44
N PRO A 68 -2.85 -8.56 -0.03
CA PRO A 68 -3.95 -9.47 0.29
C PRO A 68 -3.66 -10.90 -0.14
N GLY A 69 -3.90 -11.82 0.77
CA GLY A 69 -3.68 -13.23 0.52
C GLY A 69 -2.26 -13.71 0.76
N VAL A 70 -1.34 -12.79 0.99
CA VAL A 70 0.05 -13.16 1.26
C VAL A 70 0.41 -12.85 2.70
N ASN A 71 0.41 -11.56 3.07
CA ASN A 71 0.69 -11.19 4.45
C ASN A 71 -0.39 -10.27 5.01
N SER A 72 -1.55 -10.31 4.43
CA SER A 72 -2.72 -9.67 5.01
C SER A 72 -3.94 -10.50 4.66
N ARG A 73 -4.97 -10.35 5.47
CA ARG A 73 -6.20 -11.10 5.29
C ARG A 73 -7.33 -10.14 5.00
N ILE A 74 -8.12 -10.46 3.98
CA ILE A 74 -9.27 -9.64 3.61
C ILE A 74 -10.54 -10.41 3.90
N ARG A 75 -11.47 -9.78 4.62
CA ARG A 75 -12.77 -10.34 4.88
C ARG A 75 -13.84 -9.33 4.58
N ILE A 76 -14.97 -9.80 4.12
CA ILE A 76 -16.12 -8.95 3.87
C ILE A 76 -16.98 -8.96 5.12
N GLY A 77 -17.15 -7.79 5.70
CA GLY A 77 -17.98 -7.64 6.88
C GLY A 77 -19.36 -7.14 6.52
N ARG A 78 -20.33 -7.51 7.33
CA ARG A 78 -21.71 -7.06 7.15
C ARG A 78 -22.21 -6.47 8.44
N THR A 79 -21.93 -5.22 8.66
CA THR A 79 -22.64 -4.54 9.71
C THR A 79 -23.74 -3.73 9.04
N ARG A 80 -23.67 -2.47 9.00
CA ARG A 80 -24.69 -1.70 8.29
C ARG A 80 -24.39 -1.60 6.81
N UNK A 81 -23.20 -1.56 6.53
CA UNK A 81 -22.88 -1.46 5.24
C UNK A 81 -21.95 -2.49 5.05
N LYS A 82 -21.92 -2.63 3.83
CA LYS A 82 -20.89 -3.58 3.47
C LYS A 82 -19.53 -2.95 3.69
N CYS A 83 -18.65 -3.68 4.32
CA CYS A 83 -17.30 -3.19 4.53
C CYS A 83 -16.29 -4.29 4.27
N ILE A 84 -15.09 -3.90 3.90
CA ILE A 84 -13.97 -4.81 3.72
C ILE A 84 -13.05 -4.63 4.90
N ARG A 85 -12.73 -5.72 5.57
CA ARG A 85 -11.77 -5.72 6.67
C ARG A 85 -10.44 -6.26 6.17
N ILE A 86 -9.41 -5.48 6.35
CA ILE A 86 -8.05 -5.88 5.98
C ILE A 86 -7.24 -6.01 7.25
N THR A 87 -6.76 -7.22 7.52
CA THR A 87 -5.96 -7.48 8.71
C THR A 87 -4.51 -7.65 8.32
N CYS A 88 -3.65 -6.78 8.87
CA CYS A 88 -2.22 -6.93 8.68
C CYS A 88 -1.73 -8.10 9.51
N MET A 89 -1.13 -9.09 8.85
CA MET A 89 -0.70 -10.28 9.58
C MET A 89 0.62 -10.09 10.29
N LYS A 90 1.24 -8.91 10.15
CA LYS A 90 2.47 -8.61 10.85
C LYS A 90 2.23 -7.98 12.21
N CYS A 91 1.29 -7.03 12.29
CA CYS A 91 1.00 -6.34 13.56
C CYS A 91 -0.43 -6.53 14.02
N ASN A 92 -1.23 -7.28 13.26
CA ASN A 92 -2.63 -7.59 13.59
C ASN A 92 -3.55 -6.37 13.61
N HIS A 93 -3.12 -5.28 12.98
CA HIS A 93 -3.98 -4.11 12.88
C HIS A 93 -5.07 -4.37 11.84
N VAL A 94 -6.27 -3.93 12.14
CA VAL A 94 -7.41 -4.16 11.26
C VAL A 94 -7.89 -2.83 10.69
N TYR A 95 -8.03 -2.80 9.38
CA TYR A 95 -8.57 -1.64 8.67
C TYR A 95 -9.96 -1.95 8.20
N ARG A 96 -10.77 -0.91 8.06
CA ARG A 96 -12.08 -1.05 7.48
C ARG A 96 -12.24 -0.06 6.35
N LYS A 97 -12.79 -0.53 5.25
CA LYS A 97 -13.22 0.34 4.19
C LYS A 97 -14.68 0.09 3.90
N ILE A 98 -15.49 1.13 4.02
CA ILE A 98 -16.92 1.01 3.77
C ILE A 98 -17.14 1.06 2.27
N ILE A 99 -17.87 0.09 1.76
CA ILE A 99 -18.24 0.02 0.35
C ILE A 99 -19.63 0.59 0.22
N ALA A 100 -19.71 1.70 -0.49
CA ALA A 100 -21.02 2.31 -0.72
C ALA A 100 -21.84 1.46 -1.68
N ASP A 101 -23.10 1.31 -1.38
CA ASP A 101 -24.01 0.58 -2.26
C ASP A 101 -24.48 1.42 -3.42
#